data_f73bbf2abe8921248b93a953e900c2f1
#
_entry.id   f73bbf2abe8921248b93a953e900c2f1
#
_cell.length_a   1.000
_cell.length_b   1.000
_cell.length_c   1.000
_cell.angle_alpha   90.00
_cell.angle_beta   90.00
_cell.angle_gamma   90.00
#
_symmetry.space_group_name_H-M   'P 1'
#
loop_
_entity.id
_entity.type
_entity.pdbx_description
1 polymer ?
#
loop_
_entity_poly.entity_id
_entity_poly.type
_entity_poly.pdbx_seq_one_letter_code
_entity_poly.pdbx_strand_id
1 'polypeptide(L)'
;YHRVEEEDAQAALQAAWDAGLRYFDTAPQYGLGLAEQRVGRAIARFGNTLTLSTKVGRLLKDCAPKDVTPEAFVDVPQKRIVFDYTYDGVMRSYDDSIARLGSDRIDILLLHDIDAGTHGQDGEDRNLRELFSGGGYRALNELREAGRIAAIGAGVNTWQICEKLLGEGAFDCFLLAGRYTLLEQDPLETFLPLCTKRD
;
A
#
# COMPACT_ATOMS: atom_id res chain seq x y z
N TYR A 1 6.05 2.85 -18.75
CA TYR A 1 5.75 1.41 -18.70
C TYR A 1 5.25 0.94 -20.07
N HIS A 2 5.25 -0.37 -20.31
CA HIS A 2 4.72 -1.02 -21.51
C HIS A 2 3.69 -2.08 -21.10
N ARG A 3 2.90 -2.55 -22.04
CA ARG A 3 1.95 -3.63 -21.83
C ARG A 3 2.68 -4.89 -21.38
N VAL A 4 2.15 -5.54 -20.37
CA VAL A 4 2.59 -6.85 -19.87
C VAL A 4 1.41 -7.81 -20.02
N GLU A 5 1.60 -8.89 -20.76
CA GLU A 5 0.56 -9.91 -20.94
C GLU A 5 0.34 -10.67 -19.61
N GLU A 6 -0.83 -11.26 -19.47
CA GLU A 6 -1.19 -11.98 -18.25
C GLU A 6 -0.25 -13.17 -17.99
N GLU A 7 0.11 -13.88 -19.04
CA GLU A 7 1.01 -15.04 -18.97
C GLU A 7 2.40 -14.64 -18.46
N ASP A 8 2.95 -13.52 -18.97
CA ASP A 8 4.25 -13.00 -18.53
C ASP A 8 4.22 -12.56 -17.07
N ALA A 9 3.13 -11.90 -16.65
CA ALA A 9 2.96 -11.49 -15.27
C ALA A 9 2.89 -12.69 -14.31
N GLN A 10 2.13 -13.73 -14.69
CA GLN A 10 2.04 -14.97 -13.89
C GLN A 10 3.35 -15.75 -13.88
N ALA A 11 4.08 -15.78 -15.00
CA ALA A 11 5.40 -16.41 -15.09
C ALA A 11 6.43 -15.69 -14.19
N ALA A 12 6.42 -14.36 -14.16
CA ALA A 12 7.30 -13.59 -13.27
C ALA A 12 7.01 -13.86 -11.79
N LEU A 13 5.73 -13.89 -11.38
CA LEU A 13 5.35 -14.21 -10.01
C LEU A 13 5.72 -15.65 -9.63
N GLN A 14 5.55 -16.60 -10.56
CA GLN A 14 5.97 -17.99 -10.35
C GLN A 14 7.49 -18.10 -10.20
N ALA A 15 8.26 -17.44 -11.07
CA ALA A 15 9.72 -17.43 -10.98
C ALA A 15 10.21 -16.84 -9.64
N ALA A 16 9.58 -15.77 -9.16
CA ALA A 16 9.88 -15.20 -7.85
C ALA A 16 9.63 -16.21 -6.72
N TRP A 17 8.49 -16.91 -6.76
CA TRP A 17 8.16 -17.97 -5.81
C TRP A 17 9.18 -19.11 -5.84
N ASP A 18 9.53 -19.60 -7.03
CA ASP A 18 10.48 -20.70 -7.23
C ASP A 18 11.91 -20.31 -6.77
N ALA A 19 12.24 -19.02 -6.90
CA ALA A 19 13.48 -18.45 -6.36
C ALA A 19 13.49 -18.29 -4.81
N GLY A 20 12.40 -18.64 -4.13
CA GLY A 20 12.32 -18.59 -2.67
C GLY A 20 11.78 -17.27 -2.11
N LEU A 21 11.30 -16.32 -2.93
CA LEU A 21 10.67 -15.12 -2.42
C LEU A 21 9.31 -15.45 -1.78
N ARG A 22 9.08 -14.88 -0.60
CA ARG A 22 7.88 -15.15 0.22
C ARG A 22 7.17 -13.89 0.68
N TYR A 23 7.64 -12.72 0.30
CA TYR A 23 6.98 -11.44 0.55
C TYR A 23 6.59 -10.79 -0.77
N PHE A 24 5.29 -10.52 -0.94
CA PHE A 24 4.71 -9.90 -2.11
C PHE A 24 4.00 -8.61 -1.71
N ASP A 25 4.39 -7.49 -2.32
CA ASP A 25 3.77 -6.19 -2.11
C ASP A 25 3.02 -5.75 -3.37
N THR A 26 1.83 -5.21 -3.17
CA THR A 26 1.00 -4.66 -4.23
C THR A 26 0.27 -3.38 -3.76
N ALA A 27 -0.58 -2.82 -4.61
CA ALA A 27 -1.44 -1.69 -4.25
C ALA A 27 -2.63 -1.56 -5.21
N PRO A 28 -3.74 -0.94 -4.76
CA PRO A 28 -4.87 -0.58 -5.64
C PRO A 28 -4.44 0.26 -6.84
N GLN A 29 -3.54 1.24 -6.66
CA GLN A 29 -3.03 2.09 -7.72
C GLN A 29 -2.32 1.31 -8.83
N TYR A 30 -1.62 0.22 -8.52
CA TYR A 30 -0.78 -0.46 -9.51
C TYR A 30 -1.62 -1.10 -10.61
N GLY A 31 -1.57 -0.46 -11.79
CA GLY A 31 -2.42 -0.83 -12.90
C GLY A 31 -3.93 -0.67 -12.61
N LEU A 32 -4.32 0.24 -11.72
CA LEU A 32 -5.71 0.49 -11.28
C LEU A 32 -6.45 -0.79 -10.87
N GLY A 33 -5.79 -1.60 -10.03
CA GLY A 33 -6.29 -2.85 -9.47
C GLY A 33 -5.83 -4.11 -10.21
N LEU A 34 -5.25 -3.98 -11.41
CA LEU A 34 -4.79 -5.13 -12.18
C LEU A 34 -3.67 -5.90 -11.46
N ALA A 35 -2.76 -5.21 -10.78
CA ALA A 35 -1.68 -5.86 -10.04
C ALA A 35 -2.22 -6.72 -8.89
N GLU A 36 -3.19 -6.25 -8.13
CA GLU A 36 -3.83 -7.04 -7.05
C GLU A 36 -4.52 -8.30 -7.62
N GLN A 37 -5.23 -8.18 -8.75
CA GLN A 37 -5.84 -9.33 -9.41
C GLN A 37 -4.79 -10.36 -9.87
N ARG A 38 -3.65 -9.91 -10.40
CA ARG A 38 -2.55 -10.76 -10.84
C ARG A 38 -1.87 -11.47 -9.68
N VAL A 39 -1.57 -10.74 -8.61
CA VAL A 39 -1.02 -11.28 -7.38
C VAL A 39 -2.00 -12.29 -6.78
N GLY A 40 -3.28 -11.96 -6.69
CA GLY A 40 -4.32 -12.85 -6.18
C GLY A 40 -4.37 -14.21 -6.90
N ARG A 41 -4.34 -14.20 -8.24
CA ARG A 41 -4.26 -15.43 -9.03
C ARG A 41 -2.99 -16.26 -8.78
N ALA A 42 -1.86 -15.59 -8.56
CA ALA A 42 -0.60 -16.28 -8.27
C ALA A 42 -0.60 -16.90 -6.87
N ILE A 43 -0.96 -16.13 -5.84
CA ILE A 43 -0.91 -16.59 -4.44
C ILE A 43 -1.90 -17.73 -4.15
N ALA A 44 -3.00 -17.79 -4.88
CA ALA A 44 -3.93 -18.93 -4.79
C ALA A 44 -3.26 -20.28 -5.05
N ARG A 45 -2.12 -20.30 -5.79
CA ARG A 45 -1.32 -21.50 -6.08
C ARG A 45 -0.19 -21.73 -5.08
N PHE A 46 0.26 -20.67 -4.38
CA PHE A 46 1.46 -20.73 -3.51
C PHE A 46 1.17 -21.18 -2.08
N GLY A 47 -0.11 -21.28 -1.70
CA GLY A 47 -0.53 -21.67 -0.35
C GLY A 47 -0.26 -20.56 0.69
N ASN A 48 -0.24 -20.93 1.97
CA ASN A 48 -0.28 -19.98 3.09
C ASN A 48 1.09 -19.61 3.67
N THR A 49 2.20 -19.91 2.99
CA THR A 49 3.56 -19.69 3.51
C THR A 49 4.21 -18.40 2.98
N LEU A 50 3.42 -17.43 2.58
CA LEU A 50 3.87 -16.12 2.11
C LEU A 50 3.35 -14.99 3.02
N THR A 51 3.96 -13.83 2.91
CA THR A 51 3.48 -12.56 3.46
C THR A 51 3.00 -11.69 2.31
N LEU A 52 1.78 -11.17 2.43
CA LEU A 52 1.16 -10.29 1.44
C LEU A 52 0.90 -8.91 2.05
N SER A 53 1.42 -7.86 1.40
CA SER A 53 1.02 -6.49 1.69
C SER A 53 0.26 -5.86 0.53
N THR A 54 -0.69 -5.01 0.89
CA THR A 54 -1.30 -4.04 -0.02
C THR A 54 -1.48 -2.70 0.69
N LYS A 55 -2.12 -1.73 0.02
CA LYS A 55 -2.12 -0.37 0.51
C LYS A 55 -3.53 0.22 0.55
N VAL A 56 -3.75 1.20 1.44
CA VAL A 56 -5.00 1.95 1.61
C VAL A 56 -4.78 3.45 1.42
N GLY A 57 -5.88 4.20 1.28
CA GLY A 57 -5.87 5.65 1.08
C GLY A 57 -6.04 6.07 -0.37
N ARG A 58 -5.89 5.15 -1.33
CA ARG A 58 -6.15 5.36 -2.76
C ARG A 58 -7.27 4.44 -3.22
N LEU A 59 -8.51 4.92 -3.15
CA LEU A 59 -9.69 4.21 -3.62
C LEU A 59 -9.76 4.25 -5.15
N LEU A 60 -10.26 3.18 -5.75
CA LEU A 60 -10.53 3.10 -7.19
C LEU A 60 -12.04 3.23 -7.43
N LYS A 61 -12.44 4.26 -8.19
CA LYS A 61 -13.84 4.48 -8.59
C LYS A 61 -13.98 4.37 -10.09
N ASP A 62 -15.07 3.75 -10.53
CA ASP A 62 -15.42 3.70 -11.96
C ASP A 62 -15.61 5.13 -12.48
N CYS A 63 -15.18 5.37 -13.72
CA CYS A 63 -15.23 6.68 -14.33
C CYS A 63 -15.38 6.58 -15.86
N ALA A 64 -15.67 7.71 -16.50
CA ALA A 64 -15.65 7.77 -17.95
C ALA A 64 -14.21 7.66 -18.48
N PRO A 65 -13.99 7.18 -19.73
CA PRO A 65 -12.64 6.99 -20.28
C PRO A 65 -11.72 8.21 -20.18
N LYS A 66 -12.28 9.41 -20.32
CA LYS A 66 -11.53 10.69 -20.24
C LYS A 66 -11.05 11.04 -18.83
N ASP A 67 -11.64 10.43 -17.81
CA ASP A 67 -11.39 10.70 -16.39
C ASP A 67 -10.50 9.61 -15.75
N VAL A 68 -10.03 8.64 -16.54
CA VAL A 68 -9.09 7.61 -16.08
C VAL A 68 -7.78 8.25 -15.63
N THR A 69 -7.23 7.81 -14.52
CA THR A 69 -5.95 8.27 -13.97
C THR A 69 -4.87 7.18 -14.09
N PRO A 70 -4.40 6.85 -15.31
CA PRO A 70 -3.52 5.70 -15.53
C PRO A 70 -2.12 5.93 -14.97
N GLU A 71 -1.74 7.19 -14.71
CA GLU A 71 -0.36 7.60 -14.38
C GLU A 71 0.63 7.04 -15.42
N ALA A 72 1.58 6.18 -15.01
CA ALA A 72 2.54 5.56 -15.92
C ALA A 72 2.08 4.17 -16.43
N PHE A 73 0.91 3.68 -16.03
CA PHE A 73 0.40 2.35 -16.41
C PHE A 73 -0.35 2.38 -17.74
N VAL A 74 -0.32 1.28 -18.48
CA VAL A 74 -0.99 1.12 -19.77
C VAL A 74 -2.03 -0.02 -19.70
N ASP A 75 -3.03 0.02 -20.58
CA ASP A 75 -4.11 -0.98 -20.64
C ASP A 75 -4.81 -1.24 -19.29
N VAL A 76 -5.08 -0.15 -18.58
CA VAL A 76 -5.69 -0.20 -17.24
C VAL A 76 -7.21 -0.17 -17.31
N PRO A 77 -7.91 -0.69 -16.30
CA PRO A 77 -9.36 -0.54 -16.15
C PRO A 77 -9.81 0.93 -16.13
N GLN A 78 -11.07 1.19 -16.55
CA GLN A 78 -11.65 2.53 -16.55
C GLN A 78 -11.97 2.98 -15.12
N LYS A 79 -10.93 3.33 -14.38
CA LYS A 79 -11.01 3.79 -12.99
C LYS A 79 -10.20 5.07 -12.78
N ARG A 80 -10.61 5.83 -11.78
CA ARG A 80 -9.85 6.97 -11.26
C ARG A 80 -9.51 6.76 -9.80
N ILE A 81 -8.41 7.34 -9.37
CA ILE A 81 -7.99 7.35 -7.97
C ILE A 81 -8.76 8.44 -7.23
N VAL A 82 -9.23 8.10 -6.03
CA VAL A 82 -9.80 9.04 -5.05
C VAL A 82 -9.08 8.81 -3.73
N PHE A 83 -8.47 9.87 -3.22
CA PHE A 83 -7.78 9.81 -1.93
C PHE A 83 -8.80 9.90 -0.79
N ASP A 84 -8.70 8.99 0.17
CA ASP A 84 -9.55 8.96 1.37
C ASP A 84 -8.86 8.14 2.47
N TYR A 85 -8.33 8.84 3.47
CA TYR A 85 -7.65 8.23 4.62
C TYR A 85 -8.53 8.21 5.88
N THR A 86 -9.84 8.47 5.74
CA THR A 86 -10.82 8.37 6.82
C THR A 86 -11.08 6.90 7.20
N TYR A 87 -11.83 6.70 8.29
CA TYR A 87 -12.30 5.37 8.71
C TYR A 87 -12.97 4.61 7.56
N ASP A 88 -13.98 5.25 6.92
CA ASP A 88 -14.72 4.61 5.83
C ASP A 88 -13.86 4.39 4.59
N GLY A 89 -12.91 5.30 4.31
CA GLY A 89 -11.95 5.18 3.23
C GLY A 89 -11.03 3.97 3.40
N VAL A 90 -10.48 3.79 4.59
CA VAL A 90 -9.61 2.65 4.93
C VAL A 90 -10.37 1.33 4.85
N MET A 91 -11.55 1.24 5.48
CA MET A 91 -12.37 0.01 5.47
C MET A 91 -12.77 -0.38 4.05
N ARG A 92 -13.24 0.59 3.25
CA ARG A 92 -13.61 0.34 1.85
C ARG A 92 -12.41 -0.09 1.01
N SER A 93 -11.24 0.57 1.20
CA SER A 93 -10.02 0.20 0.47
C SER A 93 -9.59 -1.23 0.79
N TYR A 94 -9.70 -1.65 2.06
CA TYR A 94 -9.45 -3.02 2.49
C TYR A 94 -10.41 -4.02 1.82
N ASP A 95 -11.71 -3.79 1.90
CA ASP A 95 -12.73 -4.69 1.32
C ASP A 95 -12.60 -4.80 -0.20
N ASP A 96 -12.35 -3.67 -0.88
CA ASP A 96 -12.12 -3.64 -2.32
C ASP A 96 -10.84 -4.40 -2.72
N SER A 97 -9.77 -4.34 -1.89
CA SER A 97 -8.53 -5.11 -2.12
C SER A 97 -8.74 -6.60 -1.91
N ILE A 98 -9.45 -7.02 -0.88
CA ILE A 98 -9.88 -8.42 -0.68
C ILE A 98 -10.62 -8.95 -1.91
N ALA A 99 -11.56 -8.17 -2.44
CA ALA A 99 -12.32 -8.55 -3.63
C ALA A 99 -11.43 -8.68 -4.88
N ARG A 100 -10.46 -7.77 -5.10
CA ARG A 100 -9.55 -7.84 -6.25
C ARG A 100 -8.50 -8.95 -6.13
N LEU A 101 -7.99 -9.18 -4.93
CA LEU A 101 -7.08 -10.29 -4.64
C LEU A 101 -7.77 -11.66 -4.75
N GLY A 102 -9.09 -11.71 -4.56
CA GLY A 102 -9.84 -12.97 -4.51
C GLY A 102 -9.37 -13.85 -3.33
N SER A 103 -8.92 -13.25 -2.26
CA SER A 103 -8.37 -13.88 -1.06
C SER A 103 -8.85 -13.12 0.16
N ASP A 104 -9.14 -13.82 1.24
CA ASP A 104 -9.49 -13.23 2.54
C ASP A 104 -8.25 -12.83 3.37
N ARG A 105 -7.06 -12.99 2.79
CA ARG A 105 -5.78 -12.76 3.46
C ARG A 105 -5.08 -11.51 2.93
N ILE A 106 -4.80 -10.59 3.83
CA ILE A 106 -3.81 -9.53 3.74
C ILE A 106 -3.04 -9.55 5.05
N ASP A 107 -1.71 -9.68 5.00
CA ASP A 107 -0.90 -9.74 6.24
C ASP A 107 -0.52 -8.34 6.71
N ILE A 108 -0.16 -7.45 5.78
CA ILE A 108 0.29 -6.09 6.10
C ILE A 108 -0.53 -5.07 5.29
N LEU A 109 -1.02 -4.04 5.96
CA LEU A 109 -1.77 -2.96 5.33
C LEU A 109 -1.02 -1.64 5.49
N LEU A 110 -0.64 -1.03 4.36
CA LEU A 110 0.18 0.17 4.33
C LEU A 110 -0.62 1.40 3.92
N LEU A 111 -0.44 2.53 4.58
CA LEU A 111 -0.86 3.84 4.08
C LEU A 111 -0.09 4.17 2.81
N HIS A 112 -0.77 4.49 1.71
CA HIS A 112 -0.13 4.71 0.41
C HIS A 112 0.14 6.19 0.17
N ASP A 113 1.42 6.57 0.16
CA ASP A 113 1.91 7.92 -0.18
C ASP A 113 1.08 9.05 0.46
N ILE A 114 0.90 9.01 1.79
CA ILE A 114 0.15 10.02 2.55
C ILE A 114 0.89 11.36 2.65
N ASP A 115 2.10 11.43 2.16
CA ASP A 115 3.13 12.44 2.36
C ASP A 115 2.98 13.70 1.47
N ALA A 116 3.73 14.75 1.85
CA ALA A 116 3.77 16.03 1.13
C ALA A 116 4.40 15.90 -0.28
N GLY A 117 5.25 14.89 -0.51
CA GLY A 117 5.82 14.63 -1.84
C GLY A 117 4.75 14.32 -2.88
N THR A 118 3.70 13.65 -2.45
CA THR A 118 2.53 13.31 -3.30
C THR A 118 1.46 14.41 -3.30
N HIS A 119 1.19 15.05 -2.15
CA HIS A 119 0.00 15.88 -1.95
C HIS A 119 0.29 17.36 -1.72
N GLY A 120 1.55 17.77 -1.62
CA GLY A 120 1.93 19.08 -1.05
C GLY A 120 1.65 19.12 0.44
N GLN A 121 2.14 20.17 1.13
CA GLN A 121 2.03 20.28 2.60
C GLN A 121 0.58 20.35 3.07
N ASP A 122 -0.26 21.16 2.43
CA ASP A 122 -1.68 21.28 2.79
C ASP A 122 -2.43 19.95 2.61
N GLY A 123 -2.02 19.16 1.60
CA GLY A 123 -2.57 17.84 1.35
C GLY A 123 -2.14 16.81 2.39
N GLU A 124 -0.87 16.79 2.77
CA GLU A 124 -0.38 15.95 3.87
C GLU A 124 -1.11 16.26 5.18
N ASP A 125 -1.23 17.55 5.53
CA ASP A 125 -1.91 17.98 6.76
C ASP A 125 -3.39 17.57 6.77
N ARG A 126 -4.07 17.64 5.62
CA ARG A 126 -5.45 17.14 5.47
C ARG A 126 -5.50 15.62 5.66
N ASN A 127 -4.62 14.89 4.97
CA ASN A 127 -4.60 13.43 5.01
C ASN A 127 -4.27 12.91 6.43
N LEU A 128 -3.38 13.58 7.16
CA LEU A 128 -3.10 13.27 8.57
C LEU A 128 -4.33 13.53 9.45
N ARG A 129 -5.10 14.61 9.21
CA ARG A 129 -6.37 14.82 9.92
C ARG A 129 -7.39 13.75 9.60
N GLU A 130 -7.54 13.33 8.35
CA GLU A 130 -8.41 12.21 7.96
C GLU A 130 -7.99 10.92 8.67
N LEU A 131 -6.68 10.64 8.70
CA LEU A 131 -6.14 9.45 9.34
C LEU A 131 -6.41 9.43 10.85
N PHE A 132 -6.04 10.46 11.57
CA PHE A 132 -6.12 10.46 13.05
C PHE A 132 -7.48 10.93 13.55
N SER A 133 -7.94 12.11 13.15
CA SER A 133 -9.23 12.67 13.60
C SER A 133 -10.43 12.08 12.84
N GLY A 134 -10.26 11.75 11.56
CA GLY A 134 -11.27 11.10 10.73
C GLY A 134 -11.39 9.58 10.93
N GLY A 135 -10.54 9.01 11.79
CA GLY A 135 -10.64 7.62 12.26
C GLY A 135 -9.98 6.57 11.37
N GLY A 136 -9.21 6.94 10.35
CA GLY A 136 -8.50 5.96 9.51
C GLY A 136 -7.52 5.10 10.31
N TYR A 137 -6.79 5.70 11.25
CA TYR A 137 -5.89 4.95 12.15
C TYR A 137 -6.68 3.99 13.06
N ARG A 138 -7.86 4.38 13.51
CA ARG A 138 -8.76 3.50 14.27
C ARG A 138 -9.21 2.30 13.42
N ALA A 139 -9.57 2.51 12.16
CA ALA A 139 -9.94 1.42 11.25
C ALA A 139 -8.79 0.40 11.06
N LEU A 140 -7.56 0.89 10.89
CA LEU A 140 -6.37 0.02 10.81
C LEU A 140 -6.17 -0.82 12.07
N ASN A 141 -6.31 -0.21 13.26
CA ASN A 141 -6.19 -0.93 14.52
C ASN A 141 -7.31 -1.97 14.71
N GLU A 142 -8.57 -1.62 14.39
CA GLU A 142 -9.69 -2.56 14.46
C GLU A 142 -9.48 -3.78 13.55
N LEU A 143 -8.95 -3.58 12.33
CA LEU A 143 -8.59 -4.68 11.43
C LEU A 143 -7.49 -5.57 12.03
N ARG A 144 -6.47 -4.97 12.67
CA ARG A 144 -5.37 -5.70 13.33
C ARG A 144 -5.86 -6.45 14.56
N GLU A 145 -6.63 -5.81 15.43
CA GLU A 145 -7.20 -6.41 16.64
C GLU A 145 -8.18 -7.55 16.33
N ALA A 146 -8.92 -7.43 15.24
CA ALA A 146 -9.80 -8.49 14.74
C ALA A 146 -9.04 -9.65 14.06
N GLY A 147 -7.71 -9.57 13.95
CA GLY A 147 -6.87 -10.58 13.27
C GLY A 147 -7.07 -10.65 11.76
N ARG A 148 -7.65 -9.59 11.16
CA ARG A 148 -7.86 -9.51 9.71
C ARG A 148 -6.56 -9.17 8.97
N ILE A 149 -5.65 -8.47 9.65
CA ILE A 149 -4.28 -8.18 9.23
C ILE A 149 -3.34 -8.43 10.42
N ALA A 150 -2.06 -8.66 10.16
CA ALA A 150 -1.05 -8.86 11.20
C ALA A 150 -0.31 -7.56 11.56
N ALA A 151 -0.13 -6.65 10.60
CA ALA A 151 0.65 -5.43 10.77
C ALA A 151 0.08 -4.25 9.99
N ILE A 152 0.34 -3.04 10.50
CA ILE A 152 0.03 -1.77 9.85
C ILE A 152 1.30 -0.95 9.64
N GLY A 153 1.33 -0.16 8.56
CA GLY A 153 2.48 0.65 8.23
C GLY A 153 2.20 1.75 7.23
N ALA A 154 3.25 2.26 6.62
CA ALA A 154 3.14 3.20 5.51
C ALA A 154 4.11 2.84 4.38
N GLY A 155 3.64 2.91 3.13
CA GLY A 155 4.44 2.81 1.92
C GLY A 155 4.54 4.18 1.27
N VAL A 156 5.73 4.79 1.33
CA VAL A 156 5.91 6.22 1.02
C VAL A 156 7.24 6.49 0.30
N ASN A 157 7.31 7.63 -0.37
CA ASN A 157 8.50 8.12 -1.06
C ASN A 157 9.28 9.18 -0.26
N THR A 158 8.83 9.55 0.93
CA THR A 158 9.53 10.48 1.84
C THR A 158 9.59 9.89 3.24
N TRP A 159 10.76 9.94 3.88
CA TRP A 159 10.94 9.35 5.21
C TRP A 159 10.42 10.25 6.35
N GLN A 160 10.32 11.55 6.13
CA GLN A 160 9.89 12.53 7.14
C GLN A 160 8.46 12.26 7.63
N ILE A 161 7.57 11.81 6.74
CA ILE A 161 6.22 11.42 7.15
C ILE A 161 6.21 10.23 8.10
N CYS A 162 7.18 9.31 7.97
CA CYS A 162 7.28 8.14 8.85
C CYS A 162 7.54 8.56 10.30
N GLU A 163 8.36 9.60 10.53
CA GLU A 163 8.58 10.15 11.88
C GLU A 163 7.32 10.76 12.48
N LYS A 164 6.54 11.51 11.67
CA LYS A 164 5.25 12.07 12.10
C LYS A 164 4.28 10.96 12.49
N LEU A 165 4.15 9.93 11.64
CA LEU A 165 3.30 8.78 11.93
C LEU A 165 3.72 8.06 13.20
N LEU A 166 5.01 7.83 13.41
CA LEU A 166 5.53 7.24 14.65
C LEU A 166 5.26 8.13 15.87
N GLY A 167 5.22 9.45 15.72
CA GLY A 167 4.87 10.38 16.80
C GLY A 167 3.43 10.23 17.29
N GLU A 168 2.51 9.84 16.43
CA GLU A 168 1.07 9.83 16.67
C GLU A 168 0.47 8.42 16.86
N GLY A 169 1.17 7.37 16.40
CA GLY A 169 0.63 6.01 16.43
C GLY A 169 1.65 4.89 16.55
N ALA A 170 1.16 3.69 16.80
CA ALA A 170 1.94 2.45 16.81
C ALA A 170 1.87 1.79 15.43
N PHE A 171 2.88 2.04 14.62
CA PHE A 171 3.08 1.43 13.30
C PHE A 171 4.13 0.33 13.41
N ASP A 172 3.88 -0.80 12.75
CA ASP A 172 4.72 -2.00 12.82
C ASP A 172 5.84 -1.99 11.78
N CYS A 173 5.65 -1.32 10.63
CA CYS A 173 6.63 -1.31 9.55
C CYS A 173 6.49 -0.10 8.62
N PHE A 174 7.56 0.17 7.86
CA PHE A 174 7.58 1.19 6.81
C PHE A 174 8.22 0.64 5.54
N LEU A 175 7.59 0.87 4.40
CA LEU A 175 8.12 0.63 3.07
C LEU A 175 8.59 1.95 2.48
N LEU A 176 9.88 2.25 2.64
CA LEU A 176 10.47 3.49 2.16
C LEU A 176 11.04 3.30 0.75
N ALA A 177 10.32 3.80 -0.26
CA ALA A 177 10.62 3.55 -1.65
C ALA A 177 11.81 4.38 -2.14
N GLY A 178 13.00 3.75 -2.23
CA GLY A 178 14.18 4.34 -2.84
C GLY A 178 14.80 5.53 -2.07
N ARG A 179 14.46 5.74 -0.79
CA ARG A 179 14.95 6.85 0.02
C ARG A 179 15.90 6.44 1.15
N TYR A 180 16.31 5.19 1.14
CA TYR A 180 17.43 4.68 1.92
C TYR A 180 18.25 3.74 1.04
N THR A 181 19.31 4.27 0.48
CA THR A 181 20.15 3.58 -0.53
C THR A 181 21.63 3.88 -0.23
N LEU A 182 22.53 3.36 -1.06
CA LEU A 182 23.94 3.72 -0.99
C LEU A 182 24.23 5.21 -1.27
N LEU A 183 23.31 5.90 -1.96
CA LEU A 183 23.44 7.32 -2.32
C LEU A 183 22.61 8.26 -1.44
N GLU A 184 21.50 7.80 -0.91
CA GLU A 184 20.57 8.57 -0.06
C GLU A 184 20.53 7.90 1.32
N GLN A 185 21.08 8.57 2.35
CA GLN A 185 21.25 8.00 3.68
C GLN A 185 20.68 8.89 4.79
N ASP A 186 20.02 9.98 4.46
CA ASP A 186 19.44 10.92 5.43
C ASP A 186 18.57 10.26 6.52
N PRO A 187 17.78 9.18 6.24
CA PRO A 187 17.03 8.45 7.27
C PRO A 187 17.89 7.90 8.42
N LEU A 188 19.19 7.69 8.21
CA LEU A 188 20.12 7.25 9.26
C LEU A 188 20.28 8.24 10.41
N GLU A 189 20.05 9.53 10.16
CA GLU A 189 20.30 10.56 11.16
C GLU A 189 19.24 10.55 12.28
N THR A 190 17.98 10.34 11.93
CA THR A 190 16.87 10.46 12.88
C THR A 190 15.87 9.30 12.79
N PHE A 191 15.37 8.98 11.61
CA PHE A 191 14.27 8.02 11.42
C PHE A 191 14.65 6.58 11.82
N LEU A 192 15.76 6.04 11.33
CA LEU A 192 16.18 4.67 11.66
C LEU A 192 16.53 4.50 13.14
N PRO A 193 17.25 5.45 13.80
CA PRO A 193 17.41 5.44 15.25
C PRO A 193 16.08 5.50 16.03
N LEU A 194 15.08 6.22 15.49
CA LEU A 194 13.74 6.27 16.10
C LEU A 194 13.04 4.89 15.99
N CYS A 195 13.13 4.24 14.84
CA CYS A 195 12.61 2.87 14.67
C CYS A 195 13.25 1.90 15.67
N THR A 196 14.59 1.89 15.76
CA THR A 196 15.33 1.01 16.69
C THR A 196 14.96 1.20 18.17
N LYS A 197 14.49 2.39 18.57
CA LYS A 197 14.07 2.66 19.96
C LYS A 197 12.66 2.16 20.27
N ARG A 198 11.91 1.76 19.25
CA ARG A 198 10.50 1.36 19.39
C ARG A 198 10.25 -0.14 19.28
N ASP A 199 11.30 -0.92 19.08
CA ASP A 199 11.28 -2.40 19.10
C ASP A 199 10.91 -2.98 20.49
#